data_c6781cda1a3499e9bb8e9a7b7dd7f271
#
_entry.id   c6781cda1a3499e9bb8e9a7b7dd7f271
#
_cell.length_a   1.000
_cell.length_b   1.000
_cell.length_c   1.000
_cell.angle_alpha   90.00
_cell.angle_beta   90.00
_cell.angle_gamma   90.00
#
_symmetry.space_group_name_H-M   'P 1'
#
loop_
_entity.id
_entity.type
_entity.pdbx_description
1 polymer ?
#
loop_
_entity_poly.entity_id
_entity_poly.type
_entity_poly.pdbx_seq_one_letter_code
_entity_poly.pdbx_strand_id
1 'polypeptide(L)'
;MADTPQFLYRITPVRADMLVTGPTAHEMQVMATHFAHLQKLAADGVVLMAGRTLVTGPETFGIVVFKAASPEEAEAVMRSDPAIAQGLMHCELFPYRVAVWADGFRLGA
;
A
#
# COMPACT_ATOMS: atom_id res chain seq x y z
N MET A 1 7.49 12.00 -23.90
CA MET A 1 6.31 11.88 -23.03
C MET A 1 6.73 11.86 -21.59
N ALA A 2 6.15 12.71 -20.80
CA ALA A 2 6.48 12.73 -19.38
C ALA A 2 5.75 11.59 -18.68
N ASP A 3 6.49 10.81 -17.93
CA ASP A 3 5.90 9.74 -17.15
C ASP A 3 5.18 10.34 -15.93
N THR A 4 4.06 9.73 -15.55
CA THR A 4 3.40 10.09 -14.31
C THR A 4 4.33 9.76 -13.15
N PRO A 5 4.53 10.68 -12.20
CA PRO A 5 5.36 10.39 -11.04
C PRO A 5 4.88 9.17 -10.28
N GLN A 6 5.81 8.47 -9.66
CA GLN A 6 5.54 7.31 -8.86
C GLN A 6 5.87 7.60 -7.40
N PHE A 7 5.19 6.90 -6.52
CA PHE A 7 5.36 7.05 -5.09
C PHE A 7 5.28 5.67 -4.44
N LEU A 8 5.82 5.59 -3.25
CA LEU A 8 5.71 4.41 -2.41
C LEU A 8 5.22 4.85 -1.04
N TYR A 9 4.21 4.16 -0.50
CA TYR A 9 3.97 4.32 0.92
C TYR A 9 4.21 2.98 1.63
N ARG A 10 4.78 3.10 2.82
CA ARG A 10 5.08 1.98 3.68
C ARG A 10 4.08 1.96 4.82
N ILE A 11 3.58 0.78 5.15
CA ILE A 11 2.64 0.63 6.26
C ILE A 11 3.17 -0.37 7.27
N THR A 12 2.92 -0.09 8.55
CA THR A 12 3.27 -0.97 9.66
C THR A 12 2.10 -1.04 10.62
N PRO A 13 1.82 -2.21 11.22
CA PRO A 13 0.69 -2.33 12.14
C PRO A 13 0.85 -1.41 13.36
N VAL A 14 -0.23 -0.70 13.72
CA VAL A 14 -0.28 0.06 14.96
C VAL A 14 -0.25 -0.89 16.15
N ARG A 15 -1.03 -1.99 16.07
CA ARG A 15 -1.02 -3.03 17.08
C ARG A 15 -0.11 -4.17 16.61
N ALA A 16 1.10 -4.21 17.17
CA ALA A 16 2.13 -5.17 16.74
C ALA A 16 1.66 -6.62 16.88
N ASP A 17 0.80 -6.92 17.87
CA ASP A 17 0.32 -8.27 18.11
C ASP A 17 -0.65 -8.80 17.06
N MET A 18 -1.15 -7.94 16.18
CA MET A 18 -2.13 -8.33 15.16
C MET A 18 -1.67 -9.55 14.34
N LEU A 19 -0.38 -9.61 14.00
CA LEU A 19 0.17 -10.71 13.19
C LEU A 19 0.72 -11.85 14.05
N VAL A 20 0.90 -11.67 15.35
CA VAL A 20 1.44 -12.68 16.25
C VAL A 20 0.30 -13.49 16.88
N THR A 21 -0.66 -12.80 17.48
CA THR A 21 -1.79 -13.44 18.16
C THR A 21 -3.04 -13.51 17.31
N GLY A 22 -3.00 -12.91 16.13
CA GLY A 22 -4.12 -12.86 15.21
C GLY A 22 -4.90 -11.55 15.30
N PRO A 23 -5.53 -11.15 14.19
CA PRO A 23 -6.32 -9.91 14.17
C PRO A 23 -7.65 -10.11 14.89
N THR A 24 -8.19 -9.01 15.44
CA THR A 24 -9.56 -8.99 15.95
C THR A 24 -10.52 -9.04 14.76
N ALA A 25 -11.82 -9.29 15.03
CA ALA A 25 -12.84 -9.31 13.99
C ALA A 25 -12.89 -7.96 13.23
N HIS A 26 -12.78 -6.86 13.97
CA HIS A 26 -12.74 -5.51 13.36
C HIS A 26 -11.52 -5.34 12.47
N GLU A 27 -10.34 -5.75 12.93
CA GLU A 27 -9.12 -5.67 12.14
C GLU A 27 -9.22 -6.50 10.87
N MET A 28 -9.78 -7.71 10.96
CA MET A 28 -10.01 -8.56 9.78
C MET A 28 -10.89 -7.87 8.76
N GLN A 29 -11.94 -7.22 9.21
CA GLN A 29 -12.87 -6.51 8.32
C GLN A 29 -12.17 -5.34 7.63
N VAL A 30 -11.42 -4.53 8.38
CA VAL A 30 -10.69 -3.38 7.83
C VAL A 30 -9.63 -3.86 6.83
N MET A 31 -8.92 -4.93 7.14
CA MET A 31 -7.89 -5.46 6.24
C MET A 31 -8.50 -6.02 4.95
N ALA A 32 -9.69 -6.63 5.02
CA ALA A 32 -10.39 -7.08 3.82
C ALA A 32 -10.79 -5.90 2.95
N THR A 33 -11.27 -4.81 3.55
CA THR A 33 -11.63 -3.58 2.84
C THR A 33 -10.39 -2.93 2.22
N HIS A 34 -9.28 -2.90 2.96
CA HIS A 34 -7.99 -2.42 2.48
C HIS A 34 -7.54 -3.20 1.23
N PHE A 35 -7.63 -4.52 1.28
CA PHE A 35 -7.22 -5.37 0.16
C PHE A 35 -8.08 -5.10 -1.07
N ALA A 36 -9.41 -5.04 -0.90
CA ALA A 36 -10.33 -4.75 -2.00
C ALA A 36 -10.06 -3.35 -2.60
N HIS A 37 -9.76 -2.36 -1.75
CA HIS A 37 -9.43 -1.01 -2.20
C HIS A 37 -8.18 -1.00 -3.07
N LEU A 38 -7.12 -1.71 -2.64
CA LEU A 38 -5.89 -1.79 -3.43
C LEU A 38 -6.10 -2.55 -4.75
N GLN A 39 -6.91 -3.61 -4.74
CA GLN A 39 -7.25 -4.34 -5.95
C GLN A 39 -7.95 -3.45 -6.97
N LYS A 40 -8.86 -2.60 -6.51
CA LYS A 40 -9.56 -1.65 -7.37
C LYS A 40 -8.58 -0.65 -7.98
N LEU A 41 -7.70 -0.08 -7.17
CA LEU A 41 -6.70 0.88 -7.67
C LEU A 41 -5.73 0.20 -8.63
N ALA A 42 -5.41 -1.06 -8.42
CA ALA A 42 -4.57 -1.82 -9.35
C ALA A 42 -5.29 -2.03 -10.68
N ALA A 43 -6.59 -2.35 -10.65
CA ALA A 43 -7.39 -2.50 -11.86
C ALA A 43 -7.48 -1.19 -12.63
N ASP A 44 -7.49 -0.06 -11.91
CA ASP A 44 -7.55 1.28 -12.52
C ASP A 44 -6.16 1.76 -12.99
N GLY A 45 -5.11 1.00 -12.76
CA GLY A 45 -3.75 1.37 -13.17
C GLY A 45 -3.06 2.37 -12.25
N VAL A 46 -3.65 2.68 -11.11
CA VAL A 46 -3.08 3.61 -10.12
C VAL A 46 -2.04 2.88 -9.28
N VAL A 47 -2.39 1.75 -8.68
CA VAL A 47 -1.44 0.92 -7.94
C VAL A 47 -0.70 0.03 -8.92
N LEU A 48 0.63 0.11 -8.90
CA LEU A 48 1.49 -0.70 -9.77
C LEU A 48 1.78 -2.05 -9.14
N MET A 49 2.01 -2.07 -7.83
CA MET A 49 2.15 -3.30 -7.06
C MET A 49 1.97 -2.98 -5.59
N ALA A 50 1.57 -3.98 -4.82
CA ALA A 50 1.50 -3.90 -3.37
C ALA A 50 1.86 -5.27 -2.81
N GLY A 51 2.45 -5.27 -1.63
CA GLY A 51 2.83 -6.52 -0.99
C GLY A 51 3.31 -6.27 0.43
N ARG A 52 3.63 -7.34 1.13
CA ARG A 52 4.13 -7.25 2.49
C ARG A 52 5.21 -8.27 2.74
N THR A 53 6.02 -8.01 3.74
CA THR A 53 6.97 -9.02 4.22
C THR A 53 6.19 -10.16 4.87
N LEU A 54 6.75 -11.37 4.84
CA LEU A 54 6.11 -12.54 5.44
C LEU A 54 6.69 -12.87 6.81
N VAL A 55 7.09 -11.84 7.55
CA VAL A 55 7.52 -11.97 8.94
C VAL A 55 6.43 -11.45 9.84
N THR A 56 6.37 -11.95 11.06
CA THR A 56 5.29 -11.64 12.01
C THR A 56 5.74 -10.76 13.17
N GLY A 57 7.03 -10.46 13.25
CA GLY A 57 7.58 -9.63 14.32
C GLY A 57 7.38 -8.14 14.07
N PRO A 58 7.92 -7.29 14.96
CA PRO A 58 7.78 -5.84 14.81
C PRO A 58 8.48 -5.28 13.58
N GLU A 59 9.32 -6.04 12.92
CA GLU A 59 9.99 -5.66 11.68
C GLU A 59 9.08 -5.80 10.45
N THR A 60 7.88 -6.32 10.59
CA THR A 60 6.97 -6.50 9.45
C THR A 60 6.53 -5.16 8.87
N PHE A 61 6.40 -5.12 7.56
CA PHE A 61 5.86 -3.94 6.87
C PHE A 61 5.27 -4.35 5.52
N GLY A 62 4.42 -3.47 5.00
CA GLY A 62 3.92 -3.59 3.64
C GLY A 62 4.32 -2.37 2.84
N ILE A 63 4.29 -2.50 1.53
CA ILE A 63 4.52 -1.37 0.63
C ILE A 63 3.46 -1.33 -0.46
N VAL A 64 3.16 -0.12 -0.91
CA VAL A 64 2.29 0.12 -2.06
C VAL A 64 3.05 1.06 -2.98
N VAL A 65 3.29 0.63 -4.22
CA VAL A 65 3.93 1.45 -5.25
C VAL A 65 2.83 1.88 -6.21
N PHE A 66 2.71 3.19 -6.43
CA PHE A 66 1.58 3.73 -7.17
C PHE A 66 1.94 5.01 -7.92
N LYS A 67 1.05 5.46 -8.80
CA LYS A 67 1.21 6.69 -9.58
C LYS A 67 0.31 7.78 -9.02
N ALA A 68 0.80 9.00 -9.03
CA ALA A 68 0.02 10.18 -8.69
C ALA A 68 0.65 11.38 -9.39
N ALA A 69 -0.15 12.40 -9.70
CA ALA A 69 0.34 13.54 -10.46
C ALA A 69 1.22 14.47 -9.62
N SER A 70 1.07 14.44 -8.31
CA SER A 70 1.77 15.35 -7.40
C SER A 70 1.92 14.71 -6.03
N PRO A 71 2.84 15.24 -5.19
CA PRO A 71 2.95 14.78 -3.80
C PRO A 71 1.64 14.93 -3.02
N GLU A 72 0.88 15.98 -3.29
CA GLU A 72 -0.41 16.23 -2.63
C GLU A 72 -1.43 15.15 -2.99
N GLU A 73 -1.49 14.76 -4.27
CA GLU A 73 -2.36 13.67 -4.70
C GLU A 73 -1.89 12.33 -4.13
N ALA A 74 -0.59 12.12 -4.06
CA ALA A 74 -0.02 10.90 -3.47
C ALA A 74 -0.41 10.79 -2.00
N GLU A 75 -0.33 11.89 -1.25
CA GLU A 75 -0.76 11.92 0.14
C GLU A 75 -2.24 11.56 0.25
N ALA A 76 -3.08 12.10 -0.63
CA ALA A 76 -4.51 11.82 -0.63
C ALA A 76 -4.79 10.34 -0.92
N VAL A 77 -4.08 9.74 -1.86
CA VAL A 77 -4.21 8.32 -2.17
C VAL A 77 -3.84 7.49 -0.95
N MET A 78 -2.70 7.78 -0.32
CA MET A 78 -2.26 7.06 0.87
C MET A 78 -3.30 7.17 2.00
N ARG A 79 -3.79 8.39 2.27
CA ARG A 79 -4.75 8.63 3.36
C ARG A 79 -6.12 8.00 3.09
N SER A 80 -6.45 7.71 1.83
CA SER A 80 -7.71 7.06 1.48
C SER A 80 -7.70 5.55 1.71
N ASP A 81 -6.54 4.96 1.96
CA ASP A 81 -6.42 3.54 2.26
C ASP A 81 -7.18 3.23 3.55
N PRO A 82 -8.16 2.32 3.53
CA PRO A 82 -8.95 2.02 4.73
C PRO A 82 -8.12 1.60 5.95
N ALA A 83 -7.00 0.89 5.74
CA ALA A 83 -6.15 0.49 6.85
C ALA A 83 -5.52 1.70 7.56
N ILE A 84 -5.26 2.76 6.80
CA ILE A 84 -4.70 4.00 7.33
C ILE A 84 -5.84 4.88 7.88
N ALA A 85 -6.91 5.04 7.10
CA ALA A 85 -8.06 5.87 7.49
C ALA A 85 -8.71 5.38 8.78
N GLN A 86 -8.72 4.06 9.01
CA GLN A 86 -9.29 3.46 10.21
C GLN A 86 -8.30 3.32 11.36
N GLY A 87 -7.06 3.79 11.16
CA GLY A 87 -6.07 3.82 12.22
C GLY A 87 -5.40 2.49 12.55
N LEU A 88 -5.48 1.51 11.67
CA LEU A 88 -4.83 0.20 11.90
C LEU A 88 -3.36 0.20 11.54
N MET A 89 -2.93 1.09 10.65
CA MET A 89 -1.57 1.13 10.14
C MET A 89 -0.96 2.52 10.30
N HIS A 90 0.30 2.55 10.69
CA HIS A 90 1.15 3.71 10.49
C HIS A 90 1.54 3.77 9.02
N CYS A 91 1.82 4.95 8.50
CA CYS A 91 2.18 5.12 7.10
C CYS A 91 3.30 6.14 6.93
N GLU A 92 4.10 5.91 5.89
CA GLU A 92 5.15 6.84 5.48
C GLU A 92 5.11 6.92 3.96
N LEU A 93 5.21 8.12 3.40
CA LEU A 93 5.14 8.35 1.96
C LEU A 93 6.51 8.80 1.43
N PHE A 94 6.90 8.24 0.30
CA PHE A 94 8.17 8.57 -0.36
C PHE A 94 7.95 8.79 -1.85
N PRO A 95 8.59 9.82 -2.46
CA PRO A 95 8.76 9.81 -3.91
C PRO A 95 9.56 8.58 -4.30
N TYR A 96 9.16 7.93 -5.39
CA TYR A 96 9.77 6.66 -5.75
C TYR A 96 9.79 6.53 -7.27
N ARG A 97 10.69 5.71 -7.78
CA ARG A 97 10.71 5.37 -9.20
C ARG A 97 11.07 3.90 -9.34
N VAL A 98 10.25 3.17 -10.06
CA VAL A 98 10.63 1.84 -10.50
C VAL A 98 11.62 2.01 -11.65
N ALA A 99 12.87 1.66 -11.41
CA ALA A 99 13.93 1.85 -12.38
C ALA A 99 14.11 0.66 -13.30
N VAL A 100 13.79 -0.53 -12.82
CA VAL A 100 13.97 -1.78 -13.55
C VAL A 100 12.74 -2.66 -13.35
N TRP A 101 12.22 -3.20 -14.44
CA TRP A 101 11.08 -4.09 -14.43
C TRP A 101 11.49 -5.45 -14.95
N ALA A 102 10.89 -6.51 -14.45
CA ALA A 102 11.09 -7.83 -15.03
C ALA A 102 10.35 -7.92 -16.37
N ASP A 103 10.92 -8.65 -17.32
CA ASP A 103 10.21 -8.91 -18.58
C ASP A 103 8.90 -9.63 -18.27
N GLY A 104 7.83 -9.16 -18.89
CA GLY A 104 6.51 -9.73 -18.67
C GLY A 104 5.79 -9.20 -17.44
N PHE A 105 6.43 -8.35 -16.64
CA PHE A 105 5.77 -7.72 -15.50
C PHE A 105 4.74 -6.72 -16.01
N ARG A 106 3.50 -6.84 -15.55
CA ARG A 106 2.40 -5.98 -15.99
C ARG A 106 2.30 -4.75 -15.11
N LEU A 107 2.41 -3.58 -15.72
CA LEU A 107 2.40 -2.30 -15.03
C LEU A 107 1.06 -1.57 -15.20
N GLY A 108 -0.05 -2.28 -15.08
CA GLY A 108 -1.35 -1.68 -15.24
C GLY A 108 -1.58 -1.26 -16.68
N ALA A 109 -1.42 -2.18 -17.57
CA ALA A 109 -1.58 -1.95 -19.01
C ALA A 109 -2.94 -1.36 -19.36
#